data_419f0c48a03ba384663e6c96418bcadc
#
_entry.id   419f0c48a03ba384663e6c96418bcadc
#
_cell.length_a   1.000
_cell.length_b   1.000
_cell.length_c   1.000
_cell.angle_alpha   90.00
_cell.angle_beta   90.00
_cell.angle_gamma   90.00
#
_symmetry.space_group_name_H-M   'P 1'
#
loop_
_entity.id
_entity.type
_entity.pdbx_description
1 polymer ?
#
loop_
_entity_poly.entity_id
_entity_poly.type
_entity_poly.pdbx_seq_one_letter_code
_entity_poly.pdbx_strand_id
1 'polypeptide(L)'
;DGELTNKTKNYSIPITYTTALAEDAKVQVEINRTITPSVAEKGQEVNVIYDVVNAGEVEITDVTIKENSSISKSTGTIASIPAGEKGSYTFTVTMGTKDLTSQSTITYKANGKTLAAQKDKATIKYGQVNLTASLEADKKGGVPGDVVTLTLTLKNTGKVNYTNINVTDPTLGQVFSNLTLDAGKTE
;
A
#
# COMPACT_ATOMS: atom_id res chain seq x y z
N ASP A 1 -41.01 -39.43 -68.75
CA ASP A 1 -40.25 -38.24 -68.39
C ASP A 1 -40.34 -38.06 -66.86
N GLY A 2 -39.31 -38.51 -66.17
CA GLY A 2 -39.17 -38.36 -64.75
C GLY A 2 -38.35 -37.11 -64.42
N GLU A 3 -39.02 -36.07 -64.03
CA GLU A 3 -38.38 -34.82 -63.57
C GLU A 3 -37.74 -35.04 -62.19
N LEU A 4 -36.41 -35.01 -62.15
CA LEU A 4 -35.64 -35.04 -60.93
C LEU A 4 -35.74 -33.68 -60.26
N THR A 5 -36.70 -33.52 -59.29
CA THR A 5 -36.74 -32.34 -58.46
C THR A 5 -35.62 -32.40 -57.44
N ASN A 6 -34.62 -31.55 -57.63
CA ASN A 6 -33.53 -31.36 -56.70
C ASN A 6 -34.03 -30.70 -55.39
N LYS A 7 -34.41 -31.51 -54.39
CA LYS A 7 -34.81 -31.01 -53.07
C LYS A 7 -33.56 -30.80 -52.20
N THR A 8 -33.06 -29.57 -52.18
CA THR A 8 -32.02 -29.17 -51.19
C THR A 8 -32.61 -29.14 -49.81
N LYS A 9 -32.18 -30.03 -48.94
CA LYS A 9 -32.58 -30.06 -47.54
C LYS A 9 -31.48 -29.41 -46.72
N ASN A 10 -31.74 -28.18 -46.23
CA ASN A 10 -30.80 -27.49 -45.34
C ASN A 10 -30.91 -28.08 -43.93
N TYR A 11 -29.79 -28.64 -43.46
CA TYR A 11 -29.66 -29.06 -42.09
C TYR A 11 -28.83 -28.00 -41.33
N SER A 12 -29.40 -27.40 -40.29
CA SER A 12 -28.67 -26.59 -39.34
C SER A 12 -28.23 -27.47 -38.20
N ILE A 13 -26.96 -27.70 -38.06
CA ILE A 13 -26.37 -28.38 -36.89
C ILE A 13 -25.88 -27.30 -35.97
N PRO A 14 -26.46 -27.11 -34.77
CA PRO A 14 -25.90 -26.18 -33.81
C PRO A 14 -24.55 -26.73 -33.31
N ILE A 15 -23.47 -26.06 -33.68
CA ILE A 15 -22.14 -26.37 -33.15
C ILE A 15 -21.98 -25.55 -31.86
N THR A 16 -22.06 -26.18 -30.72
CA THR A 16 -21.74 -25.57 -29.45
C THR A 16 -20.24 -25.67 -29.22
N TYR A 17 -19.55 -24.56 -29.33
CA TYR A 17 -18.15 -24.49 -28.92
C TYR A 17 -18.11 -24.42 -27.39
N THR A 18 -17.76 -25.50 -26.75
CA THR A 18 -17.27 -25.45 -25.38
C THR A 18 -15.78 -25.11 -25.46
N THR A 19 -15.40 -23.89 -25.22
CA THR A 19 -14.02 -23.57 -24.91
C THR A 19 -13.69 -24.22 -23.58
N ALA A 20 -13.27 -25.48 -23.61
CA ALA A 20 -12.54 -26.05 -22.48
C ALA A 20 -11.26 -25.21 -22.40
N LEU A 21 -11.09 -24.46 -21.32
CA LEU A 21 -9.81 -23.87 -20.98
C LEU A 21 -8.80 -25.02 -20.98
N ALA A 22 -7.71 -24.87 -21.75
CA ALA A 22 -6.67 -25.88 -21.81
C ALA A 22 -6.26 -26.25 -20.38
N GLU A 23 -6.13 -27.55 -20.09
CA GLU A 23 -5.68 -28.02 -18.76
C GLU A 23 -4.34 -27.41 -18.35
N ASP A 24 -3.58 -26.88 -19.29
CA ASP A 24 -2.26 -26.26 -19.16
C ASP A 24 -2.30 -24.72 -19.10
N ALA A 25 -3.48 -24.08 -19.05
CA ALA A 25 -3.55 -22.63 -18.96
C ALA A 25 -2.83 -22.12 -17.71
N LYS A 26 -1.89 -21.18 -17.92
CA LYS A 26 -0.96 -20.72 -16.90
C LYS A 26 -1.68 -19.99 -15.78
N VAL A 27 -1.49 -20.44 -14.55
CA VAL A 27 -1.89 -19.75 -13.33
C VAL A 27 -0.66 -19.03 -12.76
N GLN A 28 -0.71 -17.70 -12.69
CA GLN A 28 0.35 -16.89 -12.13
C GLN A 28 -0.26 -15.73 -11.35
N VAL A 29 0.06 -15.63 -10.06
CA VAL A 29 -0.45 -14.59 -9.18
C VAL A 29 0.73 -13.89 -8.51
N GLU A 30 0.72 -12.56 -8.57
CA GLU A 30 1.66 -11.71 -7.87
C GLU A 30 0.92 -10.98 -6.75
N ILE A 31 1.56 -10.90 -5.57
CA ILE A 31 0.97 -10.28 -4.40
C ILE A 31 1.89 -9.16 -3.94
N ASN A 32 1.40 -7.93 -3.98
CA ASN A 32 2.08 -6.76 -3.47
C ASN A 32 1.41 -6.30 -2.20
N ARG A 33 2.22 -6.00 -1.17
CA ARG A 33 1.74 -5.43 0.09
C ARG A 33 2.38 -4.08 0.30
N THR A 34 1.55 -3.05 0.45
CA THR A 34 1.95 -1.69 0.78
C THR A 34 1.44 -1.35 2.17
N ILE A 35 2.32 -0.78 3.00
CA ILE A 35 1.98 -0.34 4.37
C ILE A 35 2.20 1.17 4.45
N THR A 36 1.16 1.90 4.80
CA THR A 36 1.27 3.36 4.88
C THR A 36 0.46 3.94 6.05
N PRO A 37 1.10 4.72 6.92
CA PRO A 37 2.54 4.91 7.06
C PRO A 37 3.23 3.65 7.61
N SER A 38 4.53 3.49 7.35
CA SER A 38 5.34 2.39 7.90
C SER A 38 5.80 2.64 9.35
N VAL A 39 5.68 3.88 9.79
CA VAL A 39 5.91 4.34 11.17
C VAL A 39 4.70 5.17 11.59
N ALA A 40 4.12 4.89 12.74
CA ALA A 40 2.91 5.57 13.20
C ALA A 40 2.91 5.77 14.71
N GLU A 41 2.27 6.84 15.17
CA GLU A 41 2.04 7.12 16.58
C GLU A 41 0.81 6.38 17.12
N LYS A 42 0.71 6.32 18.45
CA LYS A 42 -0.50 5.80 19.11
C LYS A 42 -1.76 6.54 18.63
N GLY A 43 -2.75 5.78 18.22
CA GLY A 43 -4.04 6.29 17.74
C GLY A 43 -4.06 6.62 16.24
N GLN A 44 -2.93 6.66 15.56
CA GLN A 44 -2.87 6.87 14.12
C GLN A 44 -3.30 5.62 13.36
N GLU A 45 -4.04 5.81 12.28
CA GLU A 45 -4.42 4.74 11.38
C GLU A 45 -3.29 4.37 10.43
N VAL A 46 -3.14 3.08 10.19
CA VAL A 46 -2.21 2.49 9.25
C VAL A 46 -3.00 1.60 8.29
N ASN A 47 -2.79 1.80 7.01
CA ASN A 47 -3.39 1.00 5.96
C ASN A 47 -2.39 -0.05 5.47
N VAL A 48 -2.82 -1.32 5.48
CA VAL A 48 -2.11 -2.45 4.91
C VAL A 48 -2.89 -2.88 3.66
N ILE A 49 -2.37 -2.51 2.51
CA ILE A 49 -3.01 -2.70 1.21
C ILE A 49 -2.39 -3.92 0.54
N TYR A 50 -3.24 -4.85 0.13
CA TYR A 50 -2.87 -5.99 -0.69
C TYR A 50 -3.38 -5.78 -2.11
N ASP A 51 -2.45 -5.73 -3.06
CA ASP A 51 -2.73 -5.80 -4.49
C ASP A 51 -2.43 -7.21 -4.97
N VAL A 52 -3.46 -7.90 -5.43
CA VAL A 52 -3.37 -9.24 -6.02
C VAL A 52 -3.50 -9.11 -7.52
N VAL A 53 -2.41 -9.36 -8.23
CA VAL A 53 -2.34 -9.27 -9.69
C VAL A 53 -2.44 -10.66 -10.27
N ASN A 54 -3.43 -10.89 -11.11
CA ASN A 54 -3.55 -12.11 -11.88
C ASN A 54 -2.75 -11.99 -13.19
N ALA A 55 -1.49 -12.37 -13.14
CA ALA A 55 -0.59 -12.37 -14.30
C ALA A 55 -0.70 -13.66 -15.13
N GLY A 56 -1.70 -14.49 -14.83
CA GLY A 56 -2.00 -15.74 -15.55
C GLY A 56 -2.97 -15.56 -16.71
N GLU A 57 -3.40 -16.69 -17.26
CA GLU A 57 -4.29 -16.77 -18.44
C GLU A 57 -5.72 -17.14 -18.07
N VAL A 58 -5.99 -17.46 -16.80
CA VAL A 58 -7.31 -17.86 -16.30
C VAL A 58 -7.75 -16.94 -15.18
N GLU A 59 -9.06 -16.73 -15.09
CA GLU A 59 -9.65 -16.01 -13.96
C GLU A 59 -9.33 -16.72 -12.65
N ILE A 60 -9.00 -15.95 -11.62
CA ILE A 60 -8.93 -16.43 -10.24
C ILE A 60 -10.15 -15.97 -9.46
N THR A 61 -10.68 -16.84 -8.61
CA THR A 61 -11.89 -16.59 -7.82
C THR A 61 -11.66 -16.89 -6.34
N ASP A 62 -12.60 -16.48 -5.49
CA ASP A 62 -12.59 -16.75 -4.05
C ASP A 62 -11.25 -16.36 -3.38
N VAL A 63 -10.68 -15.22 -3.81
CA VAL A 63 -9.44 -14.73 -3.22
C VAL A 63 -9.70 -14.33 -1.78
N THR A 64 -8.97 -14.96 -0.87
CA THR A 64 -9.12 -14.76 0.57
C THR A 64 -7.76 -14.38 1.16
N ILE A 65 -7.67 -13.22 1.78
CA ILE A 65 -6.46 -12.70 2.42
C ILE A 65 -6.65 -12.82 3.94
N LYS A 66 -5.91 -13.72 4.56
CA LYS A 66 -5.95 -13.93 6.01
C LYS A 66 -4.70 -13.34 6.65
N GLU A 67 -4.86 -12.27 7.42
CA GLU A 67 -3.81 -11.74 8.27
C GLU A 67 -3.61 -12.65 9.49
N ASN A 68 -2.37 -13.10 9.69
CA ASN A 68 -1.97 -14.00 10.77
C ASN A 68 -1.08 -13.30 11.80
N SER A 69 -1.33 -12.01 12.06
CA SER A 69 -0.39 -11.17 12.79
C SER A 69 -1.04 -10.33 13.87
N SER A 70 -0.28 -9.41 14.47
CA SER A 70 -0.78 -8.49 15.48
C SER A 70 -1.69 -7.38 14.93
N ILE A 71 -1.74 -7.19 13.60
CA ILE A 71 -2.55 -6.15 12.95
C ILE A 71 -4.04 -6.48 13.06
N SER A 72 -4.39 -7.70 12.68
CA SER A 72 -5.79 -8.12 12.61
C SER A 72 -5.89 -9.64 12.60
N LYS A 73 -6.98 -10.16 13.12
CA LYS A 73 -7.41 -11.54 12.87
C LYS A 73 -8.52 -11.60 11.81
N SER A 74 -8.73 -10.51 11.09
CA SER A 74 -9.77 -10.42 10.07
C SER A 74 -9.32 -11.02 8.74
N THR A 75 -10.29 -11.31 7.91
CA THR A 75 -10.10 -11.88 6.58
C THR A 75 -10.66 -10.90 5.56
N GLY A 76 -9.86 -10.56 4.56
CA GLY A 76 -10.29 -9.81 3.38
C GLY A 76 -10.66 -10.75 2.25
N THR A 77 -11.62 -10.39 1.41
CA THR A 77 -12.04 -11.20 0.26
C THR A 77 -12.16 -10.36 -1.00
N ILE A 78 -11.79 -10.95 -2.14
CA ILE A 78 -12.03 -10.43 -3.48
C ILE A 78 -12.73 -11.55 -4.25
N ALA A 79 -13.91 -11.28 -4.80
CA ALA A 79 -14.74 -12.32 -5.41
C ALA A 79 -14.06 -12.97 -6.61
N SER A 80 -13.57 -12.17 -7.55
CA SER A 80 -12.84 -12.65 -8.72
C SER A 80 -11.85 -11.59 -9.24
N ILE A 81 -10.82 -12.06 -9.94
CA ILE A 81 -9.87 -11.21 -10.67
C ILE A 81 -9.65 -11.85 -12.04
N PRO A 82 -10.11 -11.23 -13.13
CA PRO A 82 -9.88 -11.71 -14.49
C PRO A 82 -8.40 -11.84 -14.83
N ALA A 83 -8.07 -12.62 -15.86
CA ALA A 83 -6.71 -12.73 -16.38
C ALA A 83 -6.17 -11.35 -16.79
N GLY A 84 -4.97 -11.01 -16.36
CA GLY A 84 -4.31 -9.73 -16.63
C GLY A 84 -4.75 -8.58 -15.72
N GLU A 85 -5.74 -8.77 -14.86
CA GLU A 85 -6.31 -7.73 -13.99
C GLU A 85 -5.77 -7.77 -12.55
N LYS A 86 -6.09 -6.73 -11.80
CA LYS A 86 -5.71 -6.56 -10.40
C LYS A 86 -6.94 -6.37 -9.51
N GLY A 87 -6.94 -7.06 -8.37
CA GLY A 87 -7.86 -6.79 -7.26
C GLY A 87 -7.10 -6.25 -6.05
N SER A 88 -7.75 -5.39 -5.26
CA SER A 88 -7.13 -4.79 -4.07
C SER A 88 -8.01 -4.96 -2.84
N TYR A 89 -7.37 -5.15 -1.68
CA TYR A 89 -8.03 -5.17 -0.38
C TYR A 89 -7.19 -4.41 0.65
N THR A 90 -7.83 -3.62 1.51
CA THR A 90 -7.17 -2.82 2.54
C THR A 90 -7.63 -3.23 3.92
N PHE A 91 -6.66 -3.55 4.79
CA PHE A 91 -6.88 -3.61 6.23
C PHE A 91 -6.47 -2.28 6.84
N THR A 92 -7.34 -1.67 7.64
CA THR A 92 -7.02 -0.48 8.44
C THR A 92 -6.85 -0.89 9.88
N VAL A 93 -5.77 -0.46 10.50
CA VAL A 93 -5.45 -0.75 11.90
C VAL A 93 -5.06 0.52 12.64
N THR A 94 -5.54 0.68 13.86
CA THR A 94 -5.11 1.79 14.73
C THR A 94 -3.85 1.39 15.49
N MET A 95 -2.81 2.22 15.39
CA MET A 95 -1.53 1.98 16.05
C MET A 95 -1.66 2.07 17.56
N GLY A 96 -1.13 1.08 18.26
CA GLY A 96 -0.97 1.09 19.72
C GLY A 96 0.35 1.73 20.15
N THR A 97 0.92 1.23 21.27
CA THR A 97 2.21 1.70 21.83
C THR A 97 3.37 0.76 21.53
N LYS A 98 3.18 -0.19 20.62
CA LYS A 98 4.17 -1.22 20.24
C LYS A 98 4.18 -1.40 18.74
N ASP A 99 5.30 -1.88 18.23
CA ASP A 99 5.41 -2.31 16.85
C ASP A 99 4.32 -3.34 16.52
N LEU A 100 3.71 -3.20 15.35
CA LEU A 100 2.80 -4.17 14.79
C LEU A 100 3.49 -4.99 13.70
N THR A 101 2.99 -6.18 13.45
CA THR A 101 3.51 -7.02 12.36
C THR A 101 2.38 -7.42 11.43
N SER A 102 2.67 -7.47 10.14
CA SER A 102 1.81 -7.98 9.09
C SER A 102 2.44 -9.23 8.50
N GLN A 103 1.71 -10.32 8.49
CA GLN A 103 2.05 -11.57 7.83
C GLN A 103 0.75 -12.22 7.38
N SER A 104 0.66 -12.66 6.13
CA SER A 104 -0.59 -13.14 5.59
C SER A 104 -0.44 -14.41 4.77
N THR A 105 -1.52 -15.16 4.73
CA THR A 105 -1.75 -16.25 3.79
C THR A 105 -2.87 -15.83 2.85
N ILE A 106 -2.63 -15.95 1.55
CA ILE A 106 -3.59 -15.66 0.52
C ILE A 106 -3.97 -16.96 -0.16
N THR A 107 -5.26 -17.28 -0.21
CA THR A 107 -5.79 -18.44 -0.95
C THR A 107 -6.69 -17.96 -2.08
N TYR A 108 -6.71 -18.69 -3.17
CA TYR A 108 -7.55 -18.40 -4.33
C TYR A 108 -7.85 -19.69 -5.10
N LYS A 109 -8.87 -19.65 -5.94
CA LYS A 109 -9.22 -20.76 -6.83
C LYS A 109 -8.85 -20.43 -8.27
N ALA A 110 -8.28 -21.39 -8.98
CA ALA A 110 -8.01 -21.33 -10.41
C ALA A 110 -8.13 -22.75 -10.99
N ASN A 111 -8.74 -22.91 -12.16
CA ASN A 111 -8.95 -24.21 -12.81
C ASN A 111 -9.55 -25.27 -11.86
N GLY A 112 -10.51 -24.91 -11.03
CA GLY A 112 -11.14 -25.79 -10.04
C GLY A 112 -10.25 -26.23 -8.88
N LYS A 113 -9.01 -25.74 -8.77
CA LYS A 113 -8.07 -26.06 -7.70
C LYS A 113 -7.94 -24.87 -6.74
N THR A 114 -7.80 -25.15 -5.45
CA THR A 114 -7.43 -24.12 -4.46
C THR A 114 -5.92 -24.04 -4.34
N LEU A 115 -5.39 -22.82 -4.50
CA LEU A 115 -3.99 -22.51 -4.41
C LEU A 115 -3.73 -21.54 -3.26
N ALA A 116 -2.51 -21.47 -2.78
CA ALA A 116 -2.13 -20.58 -1.69
C ALA A 116 -0.77 -19.93 -1.95
N ALA A 117 -0.66 -18.69 -1.52
CA ALA A 117 0.59 -17.94 -1.46
C ALA A 117 0.75 -17.32 -0.07
N GLN A 118 1.97 -17.05 0.34
CA GLN A 118 2.27 -16.39 1.60
C GLN A 118 2.99 -15.08 1.35
N LYS A 119 2.75 -14.11 2.22
CA LYS A 119 3.50 -12.87 2.26
C LYS A 119 4.34 -12.83 3.52
N ASP A 120 5.60 -12.56 3.35
CA ASP A 120 6.57 -12.49 4.44
C ASP A 120 6.20 -11.46 5.49
N LYS A 121 6.78 -11.63 6.69
CA LYS A 121 6.58 -10.72 7.80
C LYS A 121 7.10 -9.32 7.46
N ALA A 122 6.26 -8.31 7.67
CA ALA A 122 6.66 -6.90 7.69
C ALA A 122 6.35 -6.28 9.04
N THR A 123 7.08 -5.23 9.41
CA THR A 123 6.90 -4.55 10.69
C THR A 123 6.47 -3.11 10.44
N ILE A 124 5.43 -2.69 11.16
CA ILE A 124 5.01 -1.30 11.28
C ILE A 124 5.59 -0.79 12.58
N LYS A 125 6.42 0.23 12.52
CA LYS A 125 7.11 0.75 13.70
C LYS A 125 6.22 1.68 14.49
N TYR A 126 6.18 1.48 15.80
CA TYR A 126 5.68 2.50 16.70
C TYR A 126 6.71 3.62 16.82
N GLY A 127 6.33 4.80 16.39
CA GLY A 127 7.18 5.99 16.40
C GLY A 127 6.57 7.11 17.22
N GLN A 128 7.36 7.72 18.13
CA GLN A 128 7.03 9.01 18.69
C GLN A 128 7.55 10.09 17.75
N VAL A 129 6.68 11.01 17.34
CA VAL A 129 7.08 12.27 16.70
C VAL A 129 7.25 13.33 17.78
N ASN A 130 8.38 13.99 17.80
CA ASN A 130 8.63 15.10 18.71
C ASN A 130 9.72 16.01 18.14
N LEU A 131 9.28 17.11 17.53
CA LEU A 131 10.16 18.15 17.00
C LEU A 131 9.97 19.40 17.84
N THR A 132 11.07 19.93 18.37
CA THR A 132 11.08 21.22 19.08
C THR A 132 11.95 22.20 18.30
N ALA A 133 11.57 23.48 18.36
CA ALA A 133 12.32 24.57 17.79
C ALA A 133 12.56 25.64 18.85
N SER A 134 13.74 26.20 18.91
CA SER A 134 14.07 27.39 19.70
C SER A 134 14.80 28.40 18.85
N LEU A 135 14.54 29.66 19.07
CA LEU A 135 15.18 30.79 18.39
C LEU A 135 15.85 31.68 19.46
N GLU A 136 17.14 31.89 19.28
CA GLU A 136 17.95 32.75 20.16
C GLU A 136 18.60 33.88 19.36
N ALA A 137 18.65 35.06 19.95
CA ALA A 137 19.36 36.20 19.40
C ALA A 137 20.67 36.42 20.19
N ASP A 138 21.76 36.74 19.48
CA ASP A 138 23.07 37.06 20.10
C ASP A 138 23.05 38.33 20.91
N LYS A 139 22.06 39.20 20.68
CA LYS A 139 21.88 40.49 21.39
C LYS A 139 20.42 40.66 21.81
N LYS A 140 20.20 41.17 23.01
CA LYS A 140 18.86 41.50 23.53
C LYS A 140 18.40 42.92 23.24
N GLY A 141 19.22 43.72 22.63
CA GLY A 141 18.95 45.11 22.22
C GLY A 141 20.02 45.62 21.30
N GLY A 142 19.76 46.72 20.59
CA GLY A 142 20.66 47.34 19.66
C GLY A 142 20.19 48.74 19.26
N VAL A 143 20.99 49.45 18.49
CA VAL A 143 20.63 50.72 17.86
C VAL A 143 20.39 50.50 16.36
N PRO A 144 19.70 51.41 15.67
CA PRO A 144 19.49 51.27 14.22
C PRO A 144 20.82 51.10 13.48
N GLY A 145 20.89 50.02 12.64
CA GLY A 145 22.10 49.63 11.89
C GLY A 145 22.90 48.50 12.53
N ASP A 146 22.58 48.09 13.76
CA ASP A 146 23.20 46.91 14.36
C ASP A 146 22.76 45.63 13.66
N VAL A 147 23.72 44.73 13.46
CA VAL A 147 23.43 43.35 12.99
C VAL A 147 23.14 42.49 14.21
N VAL A 148 22.02 41.76 14.15
CA VAL A 148 21.62 40.77 15.14
C VAL A 148 21.65 39.42 14.45
N THR A 149 22.34 38.46 15.08
CA THR A 149 22.38 37.09 14.61
C THR A 149 21.28 36.28 15.35
N LEU A 150 20.41 35.67 14.57
CA LEU A 150 19.38 34.75 15.10
C LEU A 150 19.83 33.31 14.86
N THR A 151 19.89 32.52 15.91
CA THR A 151 20.19 31.10 15.84
C THR A 151 18.93 30.29 16.07
N LEU A 152 18.48 29.56 15.03
CA LEU A 152 17.41 28.61 15.11
C LEU A 152 18.00 27.24 15.44
N THR A 153 17.49 26.61 16.50
CA THR A 153 17.83 25.22 16.84
C THR A 153 16.61 24.34 16.68
N LEU A 154 16.72 23.33 15.85
CA LEU A 154 15.71 22.27 15.66
C LEU A 154 16.19 20.99 16.37
N LYS A 155 15.34 20.41 17.21
CA LYS A 155 15.66 19.16 17.92
C LYS A 155 14.57 18.13 17.70
N ASN A 156 14.94 17.01 17.08
CA ASN A 156 14.09 15.85 16.94
C ASN A 156 14.36 14.86 18.09
N THR A 157 13.52 14.87 19.11
CA THR A 157 13.60 13.91 20.21
C THR A 157 12.71 12.68 19.99
N GLY A 158 12.04 12.62 18.82
CA GLY A 158 11.24 11.48 18.39
C GLY A 158 12.06 10.34 17.81
N LYS A 159 11.36 9.34 17.29
CA LYS A 159 11.93 8.14 16.66
C LYS A 159 11.70 8.09 15.15
N VAL A 160 11.21 9.17 14.58
CA VAL A 160 10.87 9.31 13.16
C VAL A 160 11.72 10.41 12.55
N ASN A 161 12.27 10.17 11.37
CA ASN A 161 12.95 11.21 10.61
C ASN A 161 11.94 12.21 10.07
N TYR A 162 12.26 13.49 10.18
CA TYR A 162 11.49 14.55 9.53
C TYR A 162 12.11 14.90 8.18
N THR A 163 11.26 15.11 7.20
CA THR A 163 11.61 15.60 5.87
C THR A 163 10.71 16.77 5.51
N ASN A 164 11.16 17.61 4.60
CA ASN A 164 10.40 18.80 4.15
C ASN A 164 10.03 19.75 5.30
N ILE A 165 10.93 19.93 6.28
CA ILE A 165 10.72 20.94 7.33
C ILE A 165 10.86 22.31 6.67
N ASN A 166 9.82 23.12 6.81
CA ASN A 166 9.82 24.53 6.38
C ASN A 166 9.72 25.42 7.60
N VAL A 167 10.58 26.41 7.68
CA VAL A 167 10.61 27.38 8.78
C VAL A 167 10.21 28.74 8.21
N THR A 168 9.19 29.34 8.81
CA THR A 168 8.66 30.64 8.45
C THR A 168 8.67 31.55 9.67
N ASP A 169 9.24 32.75 9.51
CA ASP A 169 9.17 33.82 10.49
C ASP A 169 8.12 34.85 10.04
N PRO A 170 7.27 35.38 10.94
CA PRO A 170 6.24 36.34 10.56
C PRO A 170 6.77 37.64 9.94
N THR A 171 7.99 38.03 10.28
CA THR A 171 8.63 39.27 9.81
C THR A 171 9.56 39.04 8.62
N LEU A 172 10.34 37.94 8.65
CA LEU A 172 11.36 37.64 7.64
C LEU A 172 10.81 36.77 6.48
N GLY A 173 9.60 36.22 6.63
CA GLY A 173 9.03 35.28 5.66
C GLY A 173 9.63 33.87 5.80
N GLN A 174 9.75 33.15 4.68
CA GLN A 174 10.33 31.82 4.67
C GLN A 174 11.86 31.91 4.85
N VAL A 175 12.36 31.33 5.92
CA VAL A 175 13.79 31.35 6.29
C VAL A 175 14.51 30.11 5.82
N PHE A 176 13.91 28.93 6.00
CA PHE A 176 14.45 27.66 5.56
C PHE A 176 13.35 26.82 4.89
N SER A 177 13.76 26.00 3.92
CA SER A 177 12.86 25.06 3.24
C SER A 177 13.55 23.73 2.98
N ASN A 178 12.73 22.68 2.94
CA ASN A 178 13.16 21.31 2.62
C ASN A 178 14.27 20.76 3.54
N LEU A 179 14.32 21.20 4.81
CA LEU A 179 15.27 20.64 5.76
C LEU A 179 14.86 19.20 6.12
N THR A 180 15.86 18.37 6.41
CA THR A 180 15.67 17.02 6.92
C THR A 180 16.34 16.91 8.29
N LEU A 181 15.71 16.23 9.24
CA LEU A 181 16.26 16.04 10.58
C LEU A 181 15.99 14.61 11.05
N ASP A 182 17.05 13.83 11.15
CA ASP A 182 16.96 12.43 11.58
C ASP A 182 16.52 12.30 13.05
N ALA A 183 15.97 11.15 13.38
CA ALA A 183 15.55 10.80 14.72
C ALA A 183 16.71 10.94 15.73
N GLY A 184 16.47 11.66 16.83
CA GLY A 184 17.45 11.90 17.88
C GLY A 184 18.52 12.96 17.56
N LYS A 185 18.43 13.66 16.43
CA LYS A 185 19.38 14.69 15.99
C LYS A 185 18.93 16.10 16.39
N THR A 186 19.91 16.97 16.43
CA THR A 186 19.75 18.44 16.64
C THR A 186 20.54 19.13 15.53
N GLU A 187 19.97 20.13 14.97
CA GLU A 187 20.57 21.01 13.96
C GLU A 187 20.32 22.47 14.32
#